data_c68b1af8cb810f8f5cf942d4df02d7e5
#
_entry.id   c68b1af8cb810f8f5cf942d4df02d7e5
#
_cell.length_a   1.000
_cell.length_b   1.000
_cell.length_c   1.000
_cell.angle_alpha   90.00
_cell.angle_beta   90.00
_cell.angle_gamma   90.00
#
_symmetry.space_group_name_H-M   'P 1'
#
loop_
_entity.id
_entity.type
_entity.pdbx_description
1 polymer ?
#
loop_
_entity_poly.entity_id
_entity_poly.type
_entity_poly.pdbx_seq_one_letter_code
_entity_poly.pdbx_strand_id
1 'polypeptide(L)'
;MIRKLRLKFICVNMLIVTVMLTGIFTMVYHFTREDLETQSVSMLQAVATSPFQPNRPGDPPDWVQLPFFVLDLDQAGNVTSAVGYYDLTDEDDLQALVSDVDSAGDRVGVLPDYGLRYCRSVTPHGERIAFADMSSELMTLHHLLKHSLIVGMAGFLLLLAISIWL
;
A
#
# COMPACT_ATOMS: atom_id res chain seq x y z
N MET A 1 -51.30 14.98 -9.39
CA MET A 1 -50.56 15.35 -8.16
C MET A 1 -49.73 14.22 -7.62
N ILE A 2 -50.19 13.00 -7.58
CA ILE A 2 -49.51 11.81 -6.98
C ILE A 2 -48.16 11.52 -7.64
N ARG A 3 -48.00 11.62 -8.96
CA ARG A 3 -46.72 11.36 -9.67
C ARG A 3 -45.58 12.30 -9.24
N LYS A 4 -45.86 13.59 -8.96
CA LYS A 4 -44.85 14.55 -8.51
C LYS A 4 -44.37 14.24 -7.08
N LEU A 5 -45.30 13.79 -6.23
CA LEU A 5 -44.97 13.40 -4.85
C LEU A 5 -44.09 12.13 -4.82
N ARG A 6 -44.45 11.15 -5.65
CA ARG A 6 -43.69 9.89 -5.82
C ARG A 6 -42.29 10.17 -6.32
N LEU A 7 -42.13 11.02 -7.34
CA LEU A 7 -40.81 11.38 -7.88
C LEU A 7 -39.93 12.07 -6.83
N LYS A 8 -40.48 13.00 -6.04
CA LYS A 8 -39.75 13.65 -4.94
C LYS A 8 -39.28 12.62 -3.91
N PHE A 9 -40.13 11.68 -3.54
CA PHE A 9 -39.77 10.63 -2.57
C PHE A 9 -38.66 9.75 -3.09
N ILE A 10 -38.70 9.31 -4.35
CA ILE A 10 -37.65 8.54 -5.01
C ILE A 10 -36.34 9.32 -5.02
N CYS A 11 -36.35 10.60 -5.42
CA CYS A 11 -35.13 11.41 -5.46
C CYS A 11 -34.49 11.59 -4.08
N VAL A 12 -35.29 11.84 -3.04
CA VAL A 12 -34.78 11.99 -1.67
C VAL A 12 -34.15 10.68 -1.17
N ASN A 13 -34.86 9.57 -1.41
CA ASN A 13 -34.34 8.24 -0.99
C ASN A 13 -33.04 7.89 -1.73
N MET A 14 -32.97 8.12 -3.04
CA MET A 14 -31.76 7.91 -3.83
C MET A 14 -30.60 8.81 -3.39
N LEU A 15 -30.90 10.07 -3.03
CA LEU A 15 -29.89 10.99 -2.50
C LEU A 15 -29.30 10.49 -1.19
N ILE A 16 -30.15 10.04 -0.25
CA ILE A 16 -29.71 9.47 1.03
C ILE A 16 -28.82 8.25 0.81
N VAL A 17 -29.24 7.32 -0.05
CA VAL A 17 -28.46 6.12 -0.37
C VAL A 17 -27.11 6.47 -0.99
N THR A 18 -27.07 7.44 -1.90
CA THR A 18 -25.82 7.88 -2.55
C THR A 18 -24.86 8.47 -1.52
N VAL A 19 -25.34 9.34 -0.63
CA VAL A 19 -24.52 9.93 0.44
C VAL A 19 -23.96 8.86 1.38
N MET A 20 -24.81 7.91 1.79
CA MET A 20 -24.37 6.80 2.65
C MET A 20 -23.31 5.92 1.96
N LEU A 21 -23.52 5.52 0.71
CA LEU A 21 -22.56 4.72 -0.04
C LEU A 21 -21.24 5.44 -0.22
N THR A 22 -21.28 6.72 -0.58
CA THR A 22 -20.06 7.53 -0.74
C THR A 22 -19.30 7.61 0.60
N GLY A 23 -19.99 7.84 1.71
CA GLY A 23 -19.40 7.88 3.04
C GLY A 23 -18.73 6.55 3.42
N ILE A 24 -19.42 5.44 3.22
CA ILE A 24 -18.88 4.09 3.50
C ILE A 24 -17.65 3.80 2.64
N PHE A 25 -17.71 4.06 1.34
CA PHE A 25 -16.57 3.79 0.45
C PHE A 25 -15.36 4.67 0.76
N THR A 26 -15.57 5.93 1.09
CA THR A 26 -14.49 6.82 1.51
C THR A 26 -13.83 6.31 2.80
N MET A 27 -14.64 5.88 3.76
CA MET A 27 -14.16 5.35 5.03
C MET A 27 -13.36 4.06 4.83
N VAL A 28 -13.89 3.10 4.07
CA VAL A 28 -13.21 1.83 3.76
C VAL A 28 -11.89 2.09 3.04
N TYR A 29 -11.87 3.00 2.07
CA TYR A 29 -10.64 3.35 1.35
C TYR A 29 -9.55 3.91 2.29
N HIS A 30 -9.93 4.85 3.18
CA HIS A 30 -8.99 5.42 4.16
C HIS A 30 -8.43 4.37 5.11
N PHE A 31 -9.30 3.55 5.71
CA PHE A 31 -8.85 2.51 6.63
C PHE A 31 -7.96 1.47 5.95
N THR A 32 -8.33 1.02 4.74
CA THR A 32 -7.52 0.04 4.02
C THR A 32 -6.14 0.61 3.66
N ARG A 33 -6.09 1.89 3.27
CA ARG A 33 -4.81 2.55 2.97
C ARG A 33 -3.91 2.64 4.20
N GLU A 34 -4.44 3.08 5.35
CA GLU A 34 -3.69 3.17 6.60
C GLU A 34 -3.22 1.80 7.10
N ASP A 35 -4.05 0.76 6.94
CA ASP A 35 -3.74 -0.60 7.33
C ASP A 35 -2.59 -1.18 6.49
N LEU A 36 -2.65 -1.01 5.17
CA LEU A 36 -1.59 -1.44 4.25
C LEU A 36 -0.27 -0.70 4.55
N GLU A 37 -0.31 0.61 4.80
CA GLU A 37 0.87 1.40 5.14
C GLU A 37 1.50 0.93 6.46
N THR A 38 0.69 0.72 7.49
CA THR A 38 1.14 0.23 8.79
C THR A 38 1.76 -1.17 8.68
N GLN A 39 1.15 -2.04 7.90
CA GLN A 39 1.60 -3.40 7.66
C GLN A 39 2.95 -3.42 6.92
N SER A 40 3.09 -2.60 5.88
CA SER A 40 4.32 -2.45 5.10
C SER A 40 5.46 -1.89 5.94
N VAL A 41 5.22 -0.83 6.72
CA VAL A 41 6.22 -0.24 7.63
C VAL A 41 6.65 -1.23 8.71
N SER A 42 5.71 -1.94 9.33
CA SER A 42 6.04 -2.91 10.38
C SER A 42 6.87 -4.08 9.84
N MET A 43 6.56 -4.55 8.64
CA MET A 43 7.34 -5.57 7.93
C MET A 43 8.76 -5.07 7.64
N LEU A 44 8.91 -3.87 7.08
CA LEU A 44 10.22 -3.29 6.79
C LEU A 44 11.07 -3.11 8.05
N GLN A 45 10.46 -2.67 9.16
CA GLN A 45 11.16 -2.56 10.44
C GLN A 45 11.64 -3.93 10.94
N ALA A 46 10.81 -4.96 10.84
CA ALA A 46 11.19 -6.31 11.23
C ALA A 46 12.35 -6.84 10.38
N VAL A 47 12.30 -6.63 9.06
CA VAL A 47 13.37 -7.04 8.13
C VAL A 47 14.66 -6.24 8.33
N ALA A 48 14.55 -4.92 8.55
CA ALA A 48 15.72 -4.06 8.78
C ALA A 48 16.44 -4.36 10.10
N THR A 49 15.72 -4.82 11.12
CA THR A 49 16.31 -5.12 12.44
C THR A 49 16.78 -6.57 12.61
N SER A 50 16.25 -7.50 11.83
CA SER A 50 16.62 -8.91 11.90
C SER A 50 17.66 -9.27 10.84
N PRO A 51 18.69 -10.09 11.16
CA PRO A 51 19.58 -10.62 10.14
C PRO A 51 18.80 -11.60 9.26
N PHE A 52 18.37 -11.13 8.10
CA PHE A 52 17.70 -11.96 7.11
C PHE A 52 18.72 -12.93 6.50
N GLN A 53 18.52 -14.22 6.71
CA GLN A 53 19.26 -15.28 6.01
C GLN A 53 18.22 -16.07 5.19
N PRO A 54 18.21 -15.94 3.85
CA PRO A 54 17.39 -16.80 3.02
C PRO A 54 17.81 -18.26 3.23
N ASN A 55 16.86 -19.14 3.43
CA ASN A 55 17.03 -20.60 3.63
C ASN A 55 17.40 -21.09 5.03
N ARG A 56 17.00 -20.44 6.11
CA ARG A 56 17.04 -21.04 7.45
C ARG A 56 15.66 -21.52 7.88
N PRO A 57 15.52 -22.64 8.61
CA PRO A 57 14.27 -23.02 9.27
C PRO A 57 13.90 -21.92 10.27
N GLY A 58 12.89 -21.12 9.95
CA GLY A 58 12.49 -19.90 10.63
C GLY A 58 12.39 -18.69 9.68
N ASP A 59 12.45 -18.93 8.37
CA ASP A 59 12.16 -17.93 7.35
C ASP A 59 10.91 -17.11 7.69
N PRO A 60 10.86 -15.83 7.27
CA PRO A 60 9.77 -14.94 7.61
C PRO A 60 8.45 -15.66 7.39
N PRO A 61 7.55 -15.62 8.38
CA PRO A 61 6.29 -16.33 8.30
C PRO A 61 5.55 -15.94 7.02
N ASP A 62 4.68 -16.80 6.52
CA ASP A 62 3.89 -16.66 5.28
C ASP A 62 3.16 -15.32 5.09
N TRP A 63 3.22 -14.42 6.09
CA TRP A 63 2.67 -13.07 6.04
C TRP A 63 3.57 -12.04 5.33
N VAL A 64 4.83 -12.36 5.01
CA VAL A 64 5.70 -11.51 4.19
C VAL A 64 5.33 -11.69 2.72
N GLN A 65 4.28 -11.03 2.30
CA GLN A 65 3.74 -11.14 0.94
C GLN A 65 4.20 -10.02 -0.01
N LEU A 66 4.99 -9.07 0.49
CA LEU A 66 5.48 -7.96 -0.33
C LEU A 66 6.88 -8.28 -0.85
N PRO A 67 7.16 -8.08 -2.14
CA PRO A 67 8.52 -8.17 -2.65
C PRO A 67 9.37 -7.09 -1.98
N PHE A 68 10.44 -7.52 -1.34
CA PHE A 68 11.37 -6.64 -0.63
C PHE A 68 12.83 -6.99 -0.96
N PHE A 69 13.71 -6.04 -0.71
CA PHE A 69 15.15 -6.26 -0.73
C PHE A 69 15.82 -5.42 0.36
N VAL A 70 17.02 -5.81 0.72
CA VAL A 70 17.79 -5.21 1.80
C VAL A 70 19.18 -4.89 1.28
N LEU A 71 19.64 -3.68 1.56
CA LEU A 71 20.99 -3.23 1.31
C LEU A 71 21.71 -3.08 2.65
N ASP A 72 22.88 -3.70 2.79
CA ASP A 72 23.79 -3.43 3.88
C ASP A 72 24.87 -2.47 3.41
N LEU A 73 25.06 -1.39 4.16
CA LEU A 73 26.08 -0.37 3.89
C LEU A 73 27.18 -0.43 4.94
N ASP A 74 28.40 -0.14 4.52
CA ASP A 74 29.52 0.07 5.43
C ASP A 74 29.45 1.46 6.12
N GLN A 75 30.42 1.74 7.00
CA GLN A 75 30.50 3.04 7.67
C GLN A 75 30.83 4.20 6.73
N ALA A 76 31.25 3.93 5.51
CA ALA A 76 31.54 4.90 4.47
C ALA A 76 30.33 5.15 3.53
N GLY A 77 29.23 4.41 3.71
CA GLY A 77 28.03 4.53 2.89
C GLY A 77 28.07 3.69 1.60
N ASN A 78 29.04 2.78 1.44
CA ASN A 78 29.09 1.93 0.26
C ASN A 78 28.25 0.67 0.48
N VAL A 79 27.60 0.20 -0.57
CA VAL A 79 26.82 -1.04 -0.54
C VAL A 79 27.77 -2.23 -0.43
N THR A 80 27.66 -2.99 0.65
CA THR A 80 28.48 -4.19 0.90
C THR A 80 27.75 -5.48 0.59
N SER A 81 26.42 -5.47 0.69
CA SER A 81 25.58 -6.62 0.42
C SER A 81 24.20 -6.15 -0.06
N ALA A 82 23.66 -6.83 -1.05
CA ALA A 82 22.32 -6.66 -1.53
C ALA A 82 21.63 -8.03 -1.54
N VAL A 83 20.54 -8.16 -0.79
CA VAL A 83 19.80 -9.43 -0.64
C VAL A 83 18.32 -9.17 -0.81
N GLY A 84 17.66 -9.93 -1.70
CA GLY A 84 16.22 -9.76 -1.90
C GLY A 84 15.64 -10.57 -3.04
N TYR A 85 14.42 -10.23 -3.38
CA TYR A 85 13.65 -10.86 -4.45
C TYR A 85 14.09 -10.45 -5.86
N TYR A 86 14.83 -9.34 -5.99
CA TYR A 86 15.25 -8.77 -7.25
C TYR A 86 16.69 -9.13 -7.58
N ASP A 87 17.01 -9.20 -8.86
CA ASP A 87 18.39 -9.33 -9.34
C ASP A 87 19.05 -7.94 -9.25
N LEU A 88 19.78 -7.72 -8.17
CA LEU A 88 20.38 -6.42 -7.80
C LEU A 88 21.85 -6.41 -8.24
N THR A 89 22.10 -6.60 -9.52
CA THR A 89 23.47 -6.68 -10.09
C THR A 89 24.03 -5.34 -10.53
N ASP A 90 23.20 -4.31 -10.66
CA ASP A 90 23.66 -2.99 -11.12
C ASP A 90 24.06 -2.11 -9.91
N GLU A 91 25.38 -2.01 -9.66
CA GLU A 91 25.93 -1.24 -8.53
C GLU A 91 25.64 0.26 -8.66
N ASP A 92 25.58 0.80 -9.88
CA ASP A 92 25.34 2.22 -10.12
C ASP A 92 23.90 2.61 -9.73
N ASP A 93 22.91 1.76 -10.06
CA ASP A 93 21.52 1.97 -9.68
C ASP A 93 21.32 1.87 -8.16
N LEU A 94 22.01 0.94 -7.51
CA LEU A 94 21.94 0.79 -6.05
C LEU A 94 22.54 1.99 -5.32
N GLN A 95 23.65 2.52 -5.80
CA GLN A 95 24.27 3.69 -5.20
C GLN A 95 23.41 4.95 -5.40
N ALA A 96 22.75 5.10 -6.54
CA ALA A 96 21.80 6.17 -6.78
C ALA A 96 20.62 6.09 -5.80
N LEU A 97 20.09 4.89 -5.59
CA LEU A 97 19.00 4.66 -4.64
C LEU A 97 19.39 5.01 -3.19
N VAL A 98 20.60 4.65 -2.76
CA VAL A 98 21.14 5.03 -1.44
C VAL A 98 21.28 6.56 -1.32
N SER A 99 21.77 7.23 -2.36
CA SER A 99 21.89 8.70 -2.39
C SER A 99 20.53 9.40 -2.23
N ASP A 100 19.48 8.86 -2.87
CA ASP A 100 18.14 9.41 -2.77
C ASP A 100 17.54 9.23 -1.36
N VAL A 101 17.79 8.07 -0.73
CA VAL A 101 17.41 7.83 0.67
C VAL A 101 18.15 8.77 1.61
N ASP A 102 19.45 9.01 1.40
CA ASP A 102 20.24 9.93 2.22
C ASP A 102 19.76 11.38 2.06
N SER A 103 19.38 11.76 0.85
CA SER A 103 18.82 13.08 0.57
C SER A 103 17.47 13.32 1.25
N ALA A 104 16.67 12.28 1.40
CA ALA A 104 15.39 12.34 2.12
C ALA A 104 15.57 12.50 3.64
N GLY A 105 16.64 11.94 4.21
CA GLY A 105 17.05 12.12 5.62
C GLY A 105 16.16 11.43 6.65
N ASP A 106 15.04 10.89 6.26
CA ASP A 106 14.08 10.23 7.16
C ASP A 106 14.46 8.76 7.41
N ARG A 107 14.07 8.26 8.58
CA ARG A 107 14.29 6.85 8.95
C ARG A 107 13.37 5.89 8.21
N VAL A 108 12.17 6.33 7.90
CA VAL A 108 11.17 5.62 7.10
C VAL A 108 10.59 6.60 6.10
N GLY A 109 10.56 6.24 4.84
CA GLY A 109 10.06 7.12 3.80
C GLY A 109 9.61 6.37 2.56
N VAL A 110 9.24 7.14 1.55
CA VAL A 110 8.82 6.65 0.24
C VAL A 110 9.65 7.34 -0.84
N LEU A 111 10.13 6.56 -1.79
CA LEU A 111 10.76 7.04 -3.02
C LEU A 111 9.74 6.90 -4.16
N PRO A 112 8.97 7.96 -4.47
CA PRO A 112 7.86 7.88 -5.40
C PRO A 112 8.32 7.57 -6.83
N ASP A 113 9.51 8.01 -7.23
CA ASP A 113 10.07 7.78 -8.56
C ASP A 113 10.37 6.30 -8.83
N TYR A 114 10.66 5.54 -7.78
CA TYR A 114 10.91 4.09 -7.84
C TYR A 114 9.72 3.25 -7.38
N GLY A 115 8.69 3.88 -6.81
CA GLY A 115 7.56 3.18 -6.20
C GLY A 115 7.96 2.32 -5.00
N LEU A 116 9.02 2.72 -4.29
CA LEU A 116 9.60 1.99 -3.16
C LEU A 116 9.33 2.71 -1.84
N ARG A 117 9.04 1.93 -0.80
CA ARG A 117 9.08 2.37 0.59
C ARG A 117 10.35 1.82 1.22
N TYR A 118 11.01 2.64 2.05
CA TYR A 118 12.24 2.23 2.71
C TYR A 118 12.18 2.39 4.23
N CYS A 119 13.01 1.62 4.92
CA CYS A 119 13.25 1.75 6.36
C CYS A 119 14.74 1.57 6.64
N ARG A 120 15.34 2.56 7.32
CA ARG A 120 16.74 2.57 7.73
C ARG A 120 16.90 2.02 9.13
N SER A 121 17.91 1.20 9.35
CA SER A 121 18.29 0.69 10.66
C SER A 121 19.81 0.71 10.83
N VAL A 122 20.27 1.24 11.96
CA VAL A 122 21.69 1.26 12.29
C VAL A 122 22.10 -0.13 12.77
N THR A 123 23.18 -0.66 12.22
CA THR A 123 23.77 -1.95 12.59
C THR A 123 25.18 -1.76 13.18
N PRO A 124 25.76 -2.74 13.89
CA PRO A 124 27.11 -2.62 14.40
C PRO A 124 28.20 -2.44 13.34
N HIS A 125 27.91 -2.79 12.10
CA HIS A 125 28.85 -2.76 10.98
C HIS A 125 28.64 -1.62 10.00
N GLY A 126 27.56 -0.82 10.19
CA GLY A 126 27.19 0.27 9.31
C GLY A 126 25.70 0.53 9.36
N GLU A 127 25.07 0.63 8.22
CA GLU A 127 23.63 0.87 8.10
C GLU A 127 22.97 -0.21 7.24
N ARG A 128 21.72 -0.52 7.55
CA ARG A 128 20.87 -1.41 6.77
C ARG A 128 19.64 -0.67 6.29
N ILE A 129 19.37 -0.74 5.00
CA ILE A 129 18.18 -0.15 4.39
C ILE A 129 17.34 -1.28 3.81
N ALA A 130 16.11 -1.44 4.31
CA ALA A 130 15.14 -2.37 3.76
C ALA A 130 14.19 -1.61 2.85
N PHE A 131 13.91 -2.16 1.66
CA PHE A 131 13.00 -1.60 0.66
C PHE A 131 11.85 -2.56 0.40
N ALA A 132 10.64 -2.03 0.22
CA ALA A 132 9.47 -2.78 -0.23
C ALA A 132 8.84 -2.10 -1.43
N ASP A 133 8.42 -2.91 -2.40
CA ASP A 133 7.71 -2.45 -3.58
C ASP A 133 6.25 -2.13 -3.23
N MET A 134 5.84 -0.89 -3.48
CA MET A 134 4.48 -0.39 -3.24
C MET A 134 3.50 -0.72 -4.38
N SER A 135 3.97 -1.29 -5.48
CA SER A 135 3.12 -1.57 -6.65
C SER A 135 1.96 -2.50 -6.30
N SER A 136 2.20 -3.48 -5.43
CA SER A 136 1.16 -4.41 -4.96
C SER A 136 0.12 -3.72 -4.07
N GLU A 137 0.52 -2.77 -3.22
CA GLU A 137 -0.38 -1.97 -2.39
C GLU A 137 -1.29 -1.11 -3.26
N LEU A 138 -0.71 -0.39 -4.22
CA LEU A 138 -1.44 0.47 -5.15
C LEU A 138 -2.39 -0.34 -6.04
N MET A 139 -1.96 -1.52 -6.50
CA MET A 139 -2.80 -2.42 -7.29
C MET A 139 -3.99 -2.94 -6.47
N THR A 140 -3.76 -3.32 -5.21
CA THR A 140 -4.83 -3.76 -4.30
C THR A 140 -5.84 -2.65 -4.05
N LEU A 141 -5.40 -1.43 -3.77
CA LEU A 141 -6.30 -0.27 -3.60
C LEU A 141 -7.11 0.03 -4.87
N HIS A 142 -6.48 -0.05 -6.04
CA HIS A 142 -7.16 0.14 -7.32
C HIS A 142 -8.23 -0.94 -7.58
N HIS A 143 -7.92 -2.21 -7.30
CA HIS A 143 -8.87 -3.31 -7.39
C HIS A 143 -10.05 -3.13 -6.42
N LEU A 144 -9.79 -2.75 -5.17
CA LEU A 144 -10.83 -2.47 -4.19
C LEU A 144 -11.77 -1.35 -4.65
N LEU A 145 -11.21 -0.24 -5.13
CA LEU A 145 -11.99 0.87 -5.67
C LEU A 145 -12.88 0.43 -6.84
N LYS A 146 -12.31 -0.30 -7.80
CA LYS A 146 -13.04 -0.79 -8.98
C LYS A 146 -14.18 -1.72 -8.59
N HIS A 147 -13.93 -2.71 -7.73
CA HIS A 147 -14.96 -3.64 -7.28
C HIS A 147 -16.03 -2.95 -6.44
N SER A 148 -15.65 -2.05 -5.52
CA SER A 148 -16.58 -1.27 -4.72
C SER A 148 -17.49 -0.40 -5.58
N LEU A 149 -16.92 0.22 -6.64
CA LEU A 149 -17.70 1.03 -7.58
C LEU A 149 -18.72 0.17 -8.36
N ILE A 150 -18.31 -1.00 -8.84
CA ILE A 150 -19.21 -1.93 -9.57
C ILE A 150 -20.35 -2.41 -8.67
N VAL A 151 -20.04 -2.85 -7.45
CA VAL A 151 -21.04 -3.33 -6.49
C VAL A 151 -21.97 -2.18 -6.07
N GLY A 152 -21.43 -0.99 -5.81
CA GLY A 152 -22.20 0.21 -5.46
C GLY A 152 -23.15 0.62 -6.59
N MET A 153 -22.69 0.61 -7.84
CA MET A 153 -23.51 0.91 -9.00
C MET A 153 -24.62 -0.12 -9.22
N ALA A 154 -24.31 -1.40 -9.09
CA ALA A 154 -25.29 -2.48 -9.20
C ALA A 154 -26.38 -2.37 -8.11
N GLY A 155 -25.98 -2.13 -6.86
CA GLY A 155 -26.91 -1.91 -5.74
C GLY A 155 -27.77 -0.66 -5.94
N PHE A 156 -27.20 0.42 -6.41
CA PHE A 156 -27.93 1.66 -6.73
C PHE A 156 -28.99 1.44 -7.82
N LEU A 157 -28.64 0.76 -8.92
CA LEU A 157 -29.57 0.46 -10.01
C LEU A 157 -30.70 -0.45 -9.55
N LEU A 158 -30.40 -1.45 -8.69
CA LEU A 158 -31.40 -2.36 -8.13
C LEU A 158 -32.40 -1.59 -7.25
N LEU A 159 -31.91 -0.73 -6.35
CA LEU A 159 -32.77 0.10 -5.50
C LEU A 159 -33.61 1.08 -6.32
N LEU A 160 -33.06 1.65 -7.39
CA LEU A 160 -33.77 2.53 -8.30
C LEU A 160 -34.88 1.77 -9.04
N ALA A 161 -34.62 0.55 -9.51
CA ALA A 161 -35.61 -0.32 -10.16
C ALA A 161 -36.76 -0.67 -9.21
N ILE A 162 -36.46 -1.07 -7.98
CA ILE A 162 -37.46 -1.34 -6.94
C ILE A 162 -38.30 -0.08 -6.65
N SER A 163 -37.64 1.07 -6.51
CA SER A 163 -38.31 2.35 -6.22
C SER A 163 -39.24 2.80 -7.32
N ILE A 164 -38.95 2.47 -8.59
CA ILE A 164 -39.83 2.77 -9.73
C ILE A 164 -41.00 1.79 -9.81
N TRP A 165 -40.75 0.51 -9.47
CA TRP A 165 -41.76 -0.54 -9.55
C TRP A 165 -42.82 -0.42 -8.44
N LEU A 166 -42.43 -0.02 -7.25
CA LEU A 166 -43.32 0.19 -6.11
C LEU A 166 -44.14 1.49 -6.26
#